data_267ac8bfa6028fe8020af3a8e0cfb837
#
_entry.id   267ac8bfa6028fe8020af3a8e0cfb837
#
_cell.length_a   1.000
_cell.length_b   1.000
_cell.length_c   1.000
_cell.angle_alpha   90.00
_cell.angle_beta   90.00
_cell.angle_gamma   90.00
#
_symmetry.space_group_name_H-M   'P 1'
#
loop_
_entity.id
_entity.type
_entity.pdbx_description
1 polymer ?
#
loop_
_entity_poly.entity_id
_entity_poly.type
_entity_poly.pdbx_seq_one_letter_code
_entity_poly.pdbx_strand_id
1 'polypeptide(L)'
;MQKIEHIGIAVKDLDAANDLYANLLGVGHYKVEEVASEGVSTSFFKCGESKIELLAALNEESPIAKFIDKRGEGIHHIAFLVQDIEAEVERLEGLGFRVLNSIPKKGADNKLVVFLHPKSSHGVLVELCQEII
;
A
#
# COMPACT_ATOMS: atom_id res chain seq x y z
N MET A 1 8.45 6.77 13.01
CA MET A 1 7.46 5.81 12.45
C MET A 1 6.95 4.95 13.58
N GLN A 2 5.66 4.66 13.58
CA GLN A 2 5.04 3.98 14.72
C GLN A 2 5.00 2.47 14.57
N LYS A 3 4.71 1.98 13.35
CA LYS A 3 4.61 0.55 13.08
C LYS A 3 4.55 0.29 11.57
N ILE A 4 4.71 -0.97 11.19
CA ILE A 4 4.30 -1.40 9.86
C ILE A 4 2.76 -1.41 9.87
N GLU A 5 2.16 -0.52 9.10
CA GLU A 5 0.70 -0.42 9.02
C GLU A 5 0.13 -1.55 8.17
N HIS A 6 0.73 -1.78 6.99
CA HIS A 6 0.34 -2.88 6.14
C HIS A 6 1.43 -3.28 5.15
N ILE A 7 1.26 -4.47 4.59
CA ILE A 7 2.01 -4.94 3.43
C ILE A 7 1.00 -5.05 2.30
N GLY A 8 1.29 -4.40 1.16
CA GLY A 8 0.45 -4.44 -0.03
C GLY A 8 0.96 -5.51 -0.99
N ILE A 9 0.07 -6.38 -1.44
CA ILE A 9 0.39 -7.49 -2.33
C ILE A 9 -0.46 -7.37 -3.60
N ALA A 10 0.22 -7.31 -4.75
CA ALA A 10 -0.46 -7.23 -6.04
C ALA A 10 -0.91 -8.61 -6.48
N VAL A 11 -2.19 -8.73 -6.83
CA VAL A 11 -2.81 -9.99 -7.25
C VAL A 11 -3.63 -9.78 -8.53
N LYS A 12 -3.71 -10.81 -9.36
CA LYS A 12 -4.47 -10.75 -10.61
C LYS A 12 -5.97 -10.88 -10.39
N ASP A 13 -6.37 -11.79 -9.52
CA ASP A 13 -7.77 -12.12 -9.24
C ASP A 13 -8.03 -11.96 -7.76
N LEU A 14 -8.79 -10.92 -7.42
CA LEU A 14 -9.04 -10.58 -6.01
C LEU A 14 -9.85 -11.66 -5.28
N ASP A 15 -10.84 -12.25 -5.95
CA ASP A 15 -11.67 -13.29 -5.32
C ASP A 15 -10.85 -14.53 -4.97
N ALA A 16 -10.05 -15.00 -5.92
CA ALA A 16 -9.18 -16.15 -5.71
C ALA A 16 -8.14 -15.85 -4.61
N ALA A 17 -7.58 -14.65 -4.62
CA ALA A 17 -6.60 -14.23 -3.62
C ALA A 17 -7.23 -14.09 -2.24
N ASN A 18 -8.46 -13.59 -2.16
CA ASN A 18 -9.19 -13.53 -0.89
C ASN A 18 -9.37 -14.90 -0.26
N ASP A 19 -9.73 -15.90 -1.05
CA ASP A 19 -9.89 -17.26 -0.57
C ASP A 19 -8.56 -17.84 -0.08
N LEU A 20 -7.50 -17.65 -0.86
CA LEU A 20 -6.18 -18.15 -0.52
C LEU A 20 -5.66 -17.53 0.78
N TYR A 21 -5.74 -16.21 0.90
CA TYR A 21 -5.23 -15.53 2.09
C TYR A 21 -6.11 -15.72 3.31
N ALA A 22 -7.42 -15.92 3.13
CA ALA A 22 -8.28 -16.32 4.25
C ALA A 22 -7.84 -17.67 4.83
N ASN A 23 -7.50 -18.62 3.96
CA ASN A 23 -6.99 -19.92 4.40
C ASN A 23 -5.62 -19.79 5.07
N LEU A 24 -4.73 -19.00 4.47
CA LEU A 24 -3.38 -18.78 5.00
C LEU A 24 -3.40 -18.13 6.38
N LEU A 25 -4.19 -17.07 6.54
CA LEU A 25 -4.20 -16.27 7.77
C LEU A 25 -5.17 -16.80 8.82
N GLY A 26 -6.07 -17.70 8.44
CA GLY A 26 -7.08 -18.24 9.34
C GLY A 26 -8.21 -17.28 9.66
N VAL A 27 -8.35 -16.20 8.86
CA VAL A 27 -9.41 -15.21 9.03
C VAL A 27 -9.73 -14.60 7.66
N GLY A 28 -11.00 -14.31 7.41
CA GLY A 28 -11.43 -13.68 6.16
C GLY A 28 -11.12 -12.17 6.12
N HIS A 29 -11.14 -11.61 4.93
CA HIS A 29 -11.04 -10.16 4.79
C HIS A 29 -12.26 -9.50 5.43
N TYR A 30 -12.04 -8.30 5.99
CA TYR A 30 -13.13 -7.59 6.66
C TYR A 30 -13.72 -6.46 5.83
N LYS A 31 -13.07 -6.10 4.73
CA LYS A 31 -13.50 -4.98 3.90
C LYS A 31 -12.85 -5.06 2.52
N VAL A 32 -13.56 -4.59 1.51
CA VAL A 32 -13.02 -4.31 0.17
C VAL A 32 -13.32 -2.86 -0.15
N GLU A 33 -12.34 -2.14 -0.67
CA GLU A 33 -12.50 -0.75 -1.06
C GLU A 33 -11.92 -0.52 -2.44
N GLU A 34 -12.68 0.17 -3.31
CA GLU A 34 -12.19 0.62 -4.60
C GLU A 34 -11.70 2.05 -4.51
N VAL A 35 -10.48 2.29 -4.95
CA VAL A 35 -9.89 3.63 -5.02
C VAL A 35 -9.69 3.96 -6.50
N ALA A 36 -10.71 4.59 -7.10
CA ALA A 36 -10.73 4.86 -8.53
C ALA A 36 -9.55 5.73 -8.98
N SER A 37 -9.14 6.71 -8.17
CA SER A 37 -8.01 7.58 -8.47
C SER A 37 -6.69 6.83 -8.57
N GLU A 38 -6.56 5.69 -7.90
CA GLU A 38 -5.38 4.83 -7.94
C GLU A 38 -5.59 3.64 -8.87
N GLY A 39 -6.79 3.45 -9.41
CA GLY A 39 -7.11 2.33 -10.30
C GLY A 39 -7.05 0.98 -9.63
N VAL A 40 -7.40 0.89 -8.35
CA VAL A 40 -7.18 -0.31 -7.56
C VAL A 40 -8.41 -0.69 -6.74
N SER A 41 -8.65 -2.01 -6.61
CA SER A 41 -9.55 -2.60 -5.64
C SER A 41 -8.71 -3.27 -4.56
N THR A 42 -8.96 -2.93 -3.31
CA THR A 42 -8.14 -3.37 -2.17
C THR A 42 -8.96 -4.19 -1.21
N SER A 43 -8.46 -5.35 -0.83
CA SER A 43 -9.04 -6.23 0.18
C SER A 43 -8.19 -6.19 1.43
N PHE A 44 -8.82 -6.09 2.60
CA PHE A 44 -8.13 -5.86 3.88
C PHE A 44 -8.26 -7.06 4.80
N PHE A 45 -7.11 -7.55 5.29
CA PHE A 45 -7.05 -8.62 6.30
C PHE A 45 -6.32 -8.10 7.53
N LYS A 46 -6.84 -8.41 8.71
CA LYS A 46 -6.11 -8.11 9.96
C LYS A 46 -5.05 -9.16 10.22
N CYS A 47 -3.87 -8.68 10.64
CA CYS A 47 -2.76 -9.53 11.03
C CYS A 47 -2.10 -8.91 12.26
N GLY A 48 -2.64 -9.22 13.46
CA GLY A 48 -2.22 -8.54 14.69
C GLY A 48 -2.56 -7.06 14.62
N GLU A 49 -1.58 -6.20 14.85
CA GLU A 49 -1.74 -4.75 14.75
C GLU A 49 -1.47 -4.21 13.35
N SER A 50 -1.09 -5.09 12.44
CA SER A 50 -0.84 -4.74 11.04
C SER A 50 -1.95 -5.29 10.16
N LYS A 51 -1.85 -5.03 8.85
CA LYS A 51 -2.81 -5.52 7.86
C LYS A 51 -2.06 -6.12 6.69
N ILE A 52 -2.70 -7.06 6.03
CA ILE A 52 -2.35 -7.48 4.68
C ILE A 52 -3.39 -6.88 3.74
N GLU A 53 -2.94 -6.18 2.72
CA GLU A 53 -3.82 -5.60 1.71
C GLU A 53 -3.55 -6.25 0.37
N LEU A 54 -4.59 -6.86 -0.21
CA LEU A 54 -4.50 -7.43 -1.55
C LEU A 54 -4.98 -6.39 -2.55
N LEU A 55 -4.19 -6.14 -3.58
CA LEU A 55 -4.41 -5.06 -4.54
C LEU A 55 -4.64 -5.67 -5.92
N ALA A 56 -5.81 -5.43 -6.49
CA ALA A 56 -6.13 -5.84 -7.85
C ALA A 56 -6.42 -4.62 -8.71
N ALA A 57 -5.99 -4.65 -9.97
CA ALA A 57 -6.20 -3.54 -10.90
C ALA A 57 -7.66 -3.43 -11.29
N LEU A 58 -8.19 -2.20 -11.35
CA LEU A 58 -9.53 -1.94 -11.88
C LEU A 58 -9.54 -1.93 -13.42
N ASN A 59 -8.39 -1.62 -14.04
CA ASN A 59 -8.25 -1.56 -15.49
C ASN A 59 -6.77 -1.72 -15.87
N GLU A 60 -6.51 -1.83 -17.18
CA GLU A 60 -5.16 -2.06 -17.69
C GLU A 60 -4.20 -0.89 -17.49
N GLU A 61 -4.72 0.31 -17.25
CA GLU A 61 -3.91 1.51 -17.04
C GLU A 61 -3.47 1.66 -15.59
N SER A 62 -4.00 0.85 -14.70
CA SER A 62 -3.67 0.87 -13.27
C SER A 62 -2.19 0.61 -13.03
N PRO A 63 -1.56 1.33 -12.07
CA PRO A 63 -0.19 1.00 -11.65
C PRO A 63 -0.02 -0.45 -11.22
N ILE A 64 -1.06 -1.06 -10.64
CA ILE A 64 -1.02 -2.47 -10.24
C ILE A 64 -0.97 -3.38 -11.45
N ALA A 65 -1.76 -3.09 -12.51
CA ALA A 65 -1.70 -3.86 -13.74
C ALA A 65 -0.30 -3.81 -14.36
N LYS A 66 0.28 -2.63 -14.40
CA LYS A 66 1.64 -2.42 -14.93
C LYS A 66 2.70 -3.13 -14.09
N PHE A 67 2.54 -3.12 -12.78
CA PHE A 67 3.44 -3.83 -11.87
C PHE A 67 3.39 -5.34 -12.15
N ILE A 68 2.19 -5.91 -12.25
CA ILE A 68 2.02 -7.35 -12.50
C ILE A 68 2.58 -7.75 -13.86
N ASP A 69 2.34 -6.93 -14.89
CA ASP A 69 2.88 -7.19 -16.24
C ASP A 69 4.40 -7.23 -16.21
N LYS A 70 5.04 -6.40 -15.42
CA LYS A 70 6.49 -6.26 -15.38
C LYS A 70 7.15 -7.24 -14.41
N ARG A 71 6.53 -7.53 -13.27
CA ARG A 71 7.13 -8.30 -12.19
C ARG A 71 6.34 -9.53 -11.76
N GLY A 72 5.10 -9.69 -12.24
CA GLY A 72 4.20 -10.73 -11.76
C GLY A 72 3.53 -10.35 -10.45
N GLU A 73 2.76 -11.28 -9.91
CA GLU A 73 2.14 -11.11 -8.60
C GLU A 73 3.19 -11.13 -7.49
N GLY A 74 2.94 -10.40 -6.42
CA GLY A 74 3.84 -10.38 -5.27
C GLY A 74 3.73 -9.11 -4.46
N ILE A 75 4.63 -8.94 -3.50
CA ILE A 75 4.65 -7.76 -2.65
C ILE A 75 4.86 -6.51 -3.51
N HIS A 76 3.96 -5.55 -3.36
CA HIS A 76 4.01 -4.29 -4.08
C HIS A 76 4.65 -3.19 -3.23
N HIS A 77 4.29 -3.09 -1.95
CA HIS A 77 4.84 -2.06 -1.08
C HIS A 77 4.71 -2.44 0.40
N ILE A 78 5.47 -1.73 1.23
CA ILE A 78 5.36 -1.78 2.69
C ILE A 78 4.97 -0.38 3.14
N ALA A 79 3.95 -0.27 3.98
CA ALA A 79 3.47 0.99 4.51
C ALA A 79 3.80 1.13 5.99
N PHE A 80 4.32 2.29 6.37
CA PHE A 80 4.61 2.62 7.75
C PHE A 80 3.64 3.70 8.23
N LEU A 81 3.07 3.48 9.40
CA LEU A 81 2.19 4.47 10.04
C LEU A 81 3.05 5.57 10.66
N VAL A 82 2.70 6.81 10.38
CA VAL A 82 3.37 7.98 10.95
C VAL A 82 2.34 8.88 11.63
N GLN A 83 2.79 9.65 12.61
CA GLN A 83 1.92 10.56 13.34
C GLN A 83 1.76 11.89 12.61
N ASP A 84 2.83 12.39 12.00
CA ASP A 84 2.85 13.65 11.25
C ASP A 84 3.59 13.43 9.94
N ILE A 85 2.82 13.20 8.87
CA ILE A 85 3.36 12.82 7.58
C ILE A 85 4.18 13.94 6.94
N GLU A 86 3.79 15.20 7.16
CA GLU A 86 4.55 16.33 6.61
C GLU A 86 5.93 16.46 7.26
N ALA A 87 5.99 16.28 8.57
CA ALA A 87 7.26 16.29 9.30
C ALA A 87 8.16 15.13 8.88
N GLU A 88 7.59 13.95 8.67
CA GLU A 88 8.36 12.78 8.21
C GLU A 88 8.89 12.98 6.79
N VAL A 89 8.09 13.55 5.89
CA VAL A 89 8.54 13.87 4.52
C VAL A 89 9.73 14.84 4.58
N GLU A 90 9.62 15.88 5.37
CA GLU A 90 10.70 16.87 5.53
C GLU A 90 11.98 16.22 6.07
N ARG A 91 11.85 15.39 7.09
CA ARG A 91 12.98 14.67 7.68
C ARG A 91 13.68 13.78 6.65
N LEU A 92 12.89 13.01 5.89
CA LEU A 92 13.42 12.05 4.92
C LEU A 92 14.03 12.74 3.71
N GLU A 93 13.41 13.81 3.22
CA GLU A 93 13.98 14.61 2.13
C GLU A 93 15.32 15.23 2.54
N GLY A 94 15.41 15.70 3.79
CA GLY A 94 16.66 16.22 4.34
C GLY A 94 17.77 15.18 4.43
N LEU A 95 17.42 13.90 4.49
CA LEU A 95 18.37 12.80 4.52
C LEU A 95 18.67 12.24 3.11
N GLY A 96 18.08 12.81 2.07
CA GLY A 96 18.34 12.41 0.70
C GLY A 96 17.36 11.38 0.12
N PHE A 97 16.29 11.05 0.84
CA PHE A 97 15.24 10.18 0.29
C PHE A 97 14.45 10.93 -0.78
N ARG A 98 14.17 10.25 -1.88
CA ARG A 98 13.37 10.82 -2.97
C ARG A 98 11.91 10.51 -2.75
N VAL A 99 11.12 11.56 -2.56
CA VAL A 99 9.68 11.47 -2.35
C VAL A 99 8.97 11.57 -3.71
N LEU A 100 8.05 10.65 -4.00
CA LEU A 100 7.32 10.64 -5.27
C LEU A 100 6.21 11.69 -5.31
N ASN A 101 5.58 11.96 -4.15
CA ASN A 101 4.57 13.01 -4.03
C ASN A 101 4.78 13.75 -2.71
N SER A 102 5.33 14.96 -2.79
CA SER A 102 5.63 15.77 -1.59
C SER A 102 4.36 16.23 -0.88
N ILE A 103 3.25 16.37 -1.63
CA ILE A 103 1.96 16.73 -1.05
C ILE A 103 1.21 15.42 -0.76
N PRO A 104 0.90 15.14 0.53
CA PRO A 104 0.14 13.95 0.87
C PRO A 104 -1.22 13.93 0.19
N LYS A 105 -1.64 12.75 -0.28
CA LYS A 105 -2.93 12.55 -0.91
C LYS A 105 -3.74 11.53 -0.15
N LYS A 106 -5.05 11.56 -0.31
CA LYS A 106 -5.93 10.58 0.32
C LYS A 106 -5.86 9.25 -0.44
N GLY A 107 -5.50 8.19 0.27
CA GLY A 107 -5.50 6.83 -0.24
C GLY A 107 -6.62 6.00 0.35
N ALA A 108 -6.48 4.68 0.29
CA ALA A 108 -7.42 3.73 0.87
C ALA A 108 -7.46 3.84 2.40
N ASP A 109 -8.53 3.34 2.99
CA ASP A 109 -8.68 3.20 4.44
C ASP A 109 -8.58 4.53 5.20
N ASN A 110 -9.06 5.62 4.57
CA ASN A 110 -9.11 6.96 5.16
C ASN A 110 -7.74 7.43 5.68
N LYS A 111 -6.71 7.28 4.86
CA LYS A 111 -5.33 7.67 5.20
C LYS A 111 -4.81 8.72 4.24
N LEU A 112 -3.97 9.62 4.75
CA LEU A 112 -3.09 10.43 3.91
C LEU A 112 -1.86 9.59 3.58
N VAL A 113 -1.42 9.61 2.33
CA VAL A 113 -0.32 8.76 1.88
C VAL A 113 0.73 9.54 1.10
N VAL A 114 1.99 9.12 1.28
CA VAL A 114 3.14 9.59 0.51
C VAL A 114 3.98 8.37 0.17
N PHE A 115 4.46 8.31 -1.07
CA PHE A 115 5.35 7.23 -1.50
C PHE A 115 6.78 7.72 -1.65
N LEU A 116 7.73 6.87 -1.27
CA LEU A 116 9.15 7.10 -1.48
C LEU A 116 9.61 6.29 -2.69
N HIS A 117 10.50 6.87 -3.50
CA HIS A 117 11.05 6.18 -4.66
C HIS A 117 11.84 4.94 -4.22
N PRO A 118 11.62 3.77 -4.86
CA PRO A 118 12.31 2.54 -4.45
C PRO A 118 13.83 2.62 -4.46
N LYS A 119 14.42 3.47 -5.29
CA LYS A 119 15.87 3.65 -5.32
C LYS A 119 16.42 4.19 -4.01
N SER A 120 15.60 4.91 -3.24
CA SER A 120 16.02 5.44 -1.94
C SER A 120 16.03 4.37 -0.84
N SER A 121 15.40 3.23 -1.07
CA SER A 121 15.21 2.17 -0.09
C SER A 121 15.55 0.78 -0.62
N HIS A 122 16.59 0.72 -1.46
CA HIS A 122 17.14 -0.54 -1.98
C HIS A 122 16.11 -1.40 -2.72
N GLY A 123 15.26 -0.75 -3.53
CA GLY A 123 14.31 -1.44 -4.39
C GLY A 123 12.93 -1.70 -3.78
N VAL A 124 12.70 -1.24 -2.55
CA VAL A 124 11.40 -1.41 -1.88
C VAL A 124 10.58 -0.14 -2.04
N LEU A 125 9.37 -0.27 -2.60
CA LEU A 125 8.43 0.84 -2.59
C LEU A 125 7.89 1.01 -1.17
N VAL A 126 8.19 2.15 -0.56
CA VAL A 126 7.77 2.46 0.80
C VAL A 126 6.65 3.49 0.75
N GLU A 127 5.60 3.23 1.50
CA GLU A 127 4.49 4.15 1.71
C GLU A 127 4.55 4.69 3.13
N LEU A 128 4.35 5.99 3.29
CA LEU A 128 4.05 6.58 4.60
C LEU A 128 2.56 6.84 4.64
N CYS A 129 1.91 6.51 5.74
CA CYS A 129 0.49 6.77 5.90
C CYS A 129 0.18 7.37 7.25
N GLN A 130 -0.81 8.27 7.26
CA GLN A 130 -1.27 8.97 8.45
C GLN A 130 -2.79 8.87 8.50
N GLU A 131 -3.33 8.56 9.67
CA GLU A 131 -4.77 8.52 9.86
C GLU A 131 -5.38 9.90 9.71
N ILE A 132 -6.48 9.98 8.95
CA ILE A 132 -7.29 11.20 8.84
C ILE A 132 -8.30 11.16 9.98
N ILE A 133 -8.26 12.18 10.80
CA ILE A 133 -9.13 12.30 11.98
C ILE A 133 -10.38 13.11 11.64
#